data_feba1c765e40337ec4715d833970f28f
#
_entry.id   feba1c765e40337ec4715d833970f28f
#
_cell.length_a   1.000
_cell.length_b   1.000
_cell.length_c   1.000
_cell.angle_alpha   90.00
_cell.angle_beta   90.00
_cell.angle_gamma   90.00
#
_symmetry.space_group_name_H-M   'P 1'
#
loop_
_entity.id
_entity.type
_entity.pdbx_description
1 polymer ?
#
loop_
_entity_poly.entity_id
_entity_poly.type
_entity_poly.pdbx_seq_one_letter_code
_entity_poly.pdbx_strand_id
1 'polypeptide(L)'
;MDEEAIEKAKANLENNMSNIKIFKQSFLDLEKVIRTNTVNSKVDGILLDLGMSSLQLGSKNKGFSFQIESPLDMRFDSNNKLTADHIVNKYSFKKLHEILKNLGEERSAKNIANHIINSRPIKTTSHLSQIVTNVKGQNKNSLLHPATKTFQAIRIAVNNELDRLPTILNAATKILRSGGKLVVISYHSLEDRMVKNFIRYETSTCICESKLSACICQHTPRLKKTGKKFYKPTNYEINRNFRSRSAILRVAQKI
;
A
#
# COMPACT_ATOMS: atom_id res chain seq x y z
N MET A 1 14.19 -4.50 2.43
CA MET A 1 13.20 -5.41 3.01
C MET A 1 13.57 -5.71 4.45
N ASP A 2 12.57 -5.91 5.30
CA ASP A 2 12.67 -5.88 6.75
C ASP A 2 13.15 -7.23 7.30
N GLU A 3 14.36 -7.28 7.82
CA GLU A 3 15.01 -8.49 8.36
C GLU A 3 14.33 -8.96 9.64
N GLU A 4 14.00 -8.00 10.54
CA GLU A 4 13.31 -8.27 11.79
C GLU A 4 11.94 -8.92 11.57
N ALA A 5 11.19 -8.47 10.52
CA ALA A 5 9.92 -9.08 10.16
C ALA A 5 10.06 -10.53 9.69
N ILE A 6 11.15 -10.86 8.99
CA ILE A 6 11.43 -12.22 8.51
C ILE A 6 11.78 -13.15 9.67
N GLU A 7 12.64 -12.71 10.58
CA GLU A 7 13.01 -13.50 11.77
C GLU A 7 11.79 -13.79 12.64
N LYS A 8 10.95 -12.80 12.86
CA LYS A 8 9.71 -12.98 13.61
C LYS A 8 8.70 -13.90 12.90
N ALA A 9 8.63 -13.82 11.57
CA ALA A 9 7.81 -14.75 10.80
C ALA A 9 8.32 -16.19 10.92
N LYS A 10 9.63 -16.41 10.84
CA LYS A 10 10.24 -17.74 11.04
C LYS A 10 9.92 -18.29 12.43
N ALA A 11 10.12 -17.50 13.48
CA ALA A 11 9.82 -17.90 14.86
C ALA A 11 8.33 -18.27 15.05
N ASN A 12 7.41 -17.49 14.47
CA ASN A 12 5.97 -17.78 14.56
C ASN A 12 5.53 -19.03 13.77
N LEU A 13 6.34 -19.49 12.83
CA LEU A 13 6.00 -20.58 11.91
C LEU A 13 6.80 -21.87 12.17
N GLU A 14 7.66 -21.90 13.22
CA GLU A 14 8.57 -23.02 13.53
C GLU A 14 7.88 -24.40 13.46
N ASN A 15 6.66 -24.52 13.98
CA ASN A 15 5.90 -25.78 14.01
C ASN A 15 5.30 -26.19 12.65
N ASN A 16 5.37 -25.32 11.62
CA ASN A 16 4.76 -25.55 10.29
C ASN A 16 5.74 -25.36 9.13
N MET A 17 7.04 -25.28 9.39
CA MET A 17 8.07 -24.95 8.39
C MET A 17 8.20 -25.95 7.25
N SER A 18 7.76 -27.21 7.43
CA SER A 18 7.84 -28.25 6.38
C SER A 18 7.13 -27.86 5.07
N ASN A 19 6.06 -27.07 5.17
CA ASN A 19 5.22 -26.68 4.03
C ASN A 19 5.35 -25.20 3.67
N ILE A 20 6.26 -24.44 4.31
CA ILE A 20 6.38 -22.99 4.15
C ILE A 20 7.79 -22.63 3.68
N LYS A 21 7.87 -21.78 2.66
CA LYS A 21 9.11 -21.16 2.21
C LYS A 21 9.03 -19.65 2.36
N ILE A 22 10.00 -19.04 3.06
CA ILE A 22 10.06 -17.59 3.26
C ILE A 22 11.18 -17.03 2.39
N PHE A 23 10.85 -16.00 1.60
CA PHE A 23 11.79 -15.33 0.71
C PHE A 23 11.93 -13.85 1.08
N LYS A 24 13.16 -13.37 1.26
CA LYS A 24 13.49 -11.95 1.41
C LYS A 24 13.55 -11.29 0.04
N GLN A 25 12.40 -11.14 -0.61
CA GLN A 25 12.29 -10.62 -1.97
C GLN A 25 11.22 -9.52 -2.07
N SER A 26 11.33 -8.67 -3.08
CA SER A 26 10.29 -7.70 -3.41
C SER A 26 9.09 -8.39 -4.06
N PHE A 27 7.88 -7.85 -3.88
CA PHE A 27 6.72 -8.29 -4.67
C PHE A 27 6.93 -8.12 -6.18
N LEU A 28 7.84 -7.25 -6.60
CA LEU A 28 8.23 -7.12 -8.00
C LEU A 28 8.94 -8.38 -8.55
N ASP A 29 9.57 -9.16 -7.67
CA ASP A 29 10.25 -10.40 -8.01
C ASP A 29 9.34 -11.63 -7.97
N LEU A 30 8.04 -11.45 -7.72
CA LEU A 30 7.06 -12.52 -7.50
C LEU A 30 7.11 -13.59 -8.59
N GLU A 31 7.11 -13.19 -9.87
CA GLU A 31 7.17 -14.12 -11.00
C GLU A 31 8.48 -14.94 -10.98
N LYS A 32 9.61 -14.31 -10.72
CA LYS A 32 10.91 -14.97 -10.62
C LYS A 32 10.95 -15.96 -9.47
N VAL A 33 10.47 -15.57 -8.28
CA VAL A 33 10.43 -16.44 -7.10
C VAL A 33 9.60 -17.70 -7.37
N ILE A 34 8.42 -17.55 -7.96
CA ILE A 34 7.54 -18.68 -8.26
C ILE A 34 8.17 -19.59 -9.33
N ARG A 35 8.68 -19.04 -10.42
CA ARG A 35 9.32 -19.82 -11.49
C ARG A 35 10.50 -20.66 -10.99
N THR A 36 11.28 -20.14 -10.06
CA THR A 36 12.47 -20.82 -9.53
C THR A 36 12.11 -21.87 -8.49
N ASN A 37 10.97 -21.74 -7.80
CA ASN A 37 10.66 -22.55 -6.60
C ASN A 37 9.45 -23.48 -6.77
N THR A 38 8.78 -23.46 -7.91
CA THR A 38 7.62 -24.35 -8.20
C THR A 38 7.81 -25.09 -9.52
N VAL A 39 7.40 -26.35 -9.55
CA VAL A 39 7.57 -27.23 -10.73
C VAL A 39 6.85 -26.68 -11.96
N ASN A 40 5.63 -26.17 -11.79
CA ASN A 40 4.77 -25.73 -12.91
C ASN A 40 4.76 -24.20 -13.11
N SER A 41 5.59 -23.43 -12.40
CA SER A 41 5.61 -21.98 -12.45
C SER A 41 4.23 -21.29 -12.26
N LYS A 42 3.27 -22.01 -11.64
CA LYS A 42 1.90 -21.59 -11.39
C LYS A 42 1.49 -21.87 -9.96
N VAL A 43 0.54 -21.09 -9.44
CA VAL A 43 0.00 -21.21 -8.08
C VAL A 43 -1.52 -21.18 -8.07
N ASP A 44 -2.12 -21.77 -7.04
CA ASP A 44 -3.56 -21.86 -6.83
C ASP A 44 -4.19 -20.57 -6.32
N GLY A 45 -3.42 -19.80 -5.60
CA GLY A 45 -3.87 -18.55 -5.02
C GLY A 45 -2.72 -17.63 -4.69
N ILE A 46 -3.01 -16.32 -4.70
CA ILE A 46 -2.10 -15.26 -4.30
C ILE A 46 -2.86 -14.33 -3.37
N LEU A 47 -2.31 -14.10 -2.19
CA LEU A 47 -2.74 -13.06 -1.27
C LEU A 47 -1.70 -11.94 -1.28
N LEU A 48 -2.12 -10.74 -1.64
CA LEU A 48 -1.35 -9.52 -1.50
C LEU A 48 -1.90 -8.72 -0.33
N ASP A 49 -1.15 -8.65 0.76
CA ASP A 49 -1.43 -7.79 1.92
C ASP A 49 -0.59 -6.52 1.77
N LEU A 50 -1.24 -5.43 1.29
CA LEU A 50 -0.56 -4.20 0.94
C LEU A 50 -0.24 -3.35 2.18
N GLY A 51 0.65 -2.40 2.02
CA GLY A 51 1.01 -1.45 3.07
C GLY A 51 2.15 -1.94 3.97
N MET A 52 2.08 -1.65 5.27
CA MET A 52 3.18 -1.88 6.21
C MET A 52 2.77 -2.80 7.37
N SER A 53 3.76 -3.48 7.92
CA SER A 53 3.56 -4.36 9.07
C SER A 53 3.35 -3.58 10.38
N SER A 54 2.71 -4.24 11.36
CA SER A 54 2.57 -3.71 12.72
C SER A 54 3.91 -3.45 13.41
N LEU A 55 4.95 -4.21 13.06
CA LEU A 55 6.31 -4.02 13.57
C LEU A 55 6.92 -2.71 13.07
N GLN A 56 6.76 -2.42 11.78
CA GLN A 56 7.24 -1.16 11.20
C GLN A 56 6.57 0.05 11.84
N LEU A 57 5.25 -0.02 12.10
CA LEU A 57 4.51 1.05 12.79
C LEU A 57 4.98 1.26 14.23
N GLY A 58 5.36 0.21 14.94
CA GLY A 58 5.84 0.26 16.32
C GLY A 58 7.33 0.59 16.46
N SER A 59 8.08 0.64 15.37
CA SER A 59 9.52 0.90 15.41
C SER A 59 9.83 2.35 15.73
N LYS A 60 10.69 2.56 16.75
CA LYS A 60 11.16 3.90 17.16
C LYS A 60 12.12 4.57 16.18
N ASN A 61 12.66 3.81 15.22
CA ASN A 61 13.72 4.31 14.32
C ASN A 61 13.27 4.48 12.87
N LYS A 62 12.05 4.02 12.52
CA LYS A 62 11.58 4.00 11.12
C LYS A 62 10.66 5.17 10.74
N GLY A 63 10.14 5.92 11.70
CA GLY A 63 9.37 7.14 11.43
C GLY A 63 8.01 6.95 10.77
N PHE A 64 7.42 5.75 10.77
CA PHE A 64 6.10 5.50 10.19
C PHE A 64 4.94 6.01 11.03
N SER A 65 5.15 6.14 12.34
CA SER A 65 4.13 6.58 13.29
C SER A 65 4.37 8.02 13.73
N PHE A 66 3.32 8.81 13.78
CA PHE A 66 3.32 10.14 14.42
C PHE A 66 3.06 10.09 15.93
N GLN A 67 2.73 8.92 16.48
CA GLN A 67 2.54 8.70 17.92
C GLN A 67 3.86 8.41 18.66
N ILE A 68 4.89 8.05 17.92
CA ILE A 68 6.22 7.71 18.44
C ILE A 68 7.20 8.72 17.85
N GLU A 69 7.93 9.42 18.70
CA GLU A 69 8.98 10.31 18.24
C GLU A 69 10.11 9.52 17.58
N SER A 70 10.38 9.83 16.33
CA SER A 70 11.33 9.11 15.50
C SER A 70 11.94 10.04 14.46
N PRO A 71 13.12 9.70 13.88
CA PRO A 71 13.62 10.35 12.68
C PRO A 71 12.63 10.19 11.51
N LEU A 72 12.65 11.12 10.55
CA LEU A 72 11.83 11.09 9.35
C LEU A 72 12.46 10.16 8.28
N ASP A 73 12.39 8.85 8.49
CA ASP A 73 12.91 7.85 7.54
C ASP A 73 11.83 7.34 6.58
N MET A 74 10.86 6.58 7.07
CA MET A 74 9.72 5.96 6.36
C MET A 74 10.09 4.99 5.24
N ARG A 75 11.32 4.49 5.16
CA ARG A 75 11.72 3.48 4.16
C ARG A 75 11.32 2.08 4.58
N PHE A 76 10.77 1.30 3.65
CA PHE A 76 10.61 -0.15 3.82
C PHE A 76 11.93 -0.88 3.63
N ASP A 77 12.76 -0.40 2.72
CA ASP A 77 14.10 -0.92 2.43
C ASP A 77 15.14 0.14 2.77
N SER A 78 16.04 -0.18 3.71
CA SER A 78 17.12 0.72 4.14
C SER A 78 18.10 1.10 3.01
N ASN A 79 18.15 0.31 1.94
CA ASN A 79 18.96 0.62 0.76
C ASN A 79 18.37 1.72 -0.12
N ASN A 80 17.09 2.06 0.06
CA ASN A 80 16.49 3.18 -0.66
C ASN A 80 17.16 4.49 -0.23
N LYS A 81 17.55 5.33 -1.19
CA LYS A 81 18.19 6.63 -0.92
C LYS A 81 17.20 7.70 -0.48
N LEU A 82 15.93 7.60 -0.91
CA LEU A 82 14.90 8.58 -0.60
C LEU A 82 14.32 8.31 0.78
N THR A 83 14.37 9.30 1.66
CA THR A 83 13.79 9.29 3.01
C THR A 83 12.68 10.32 3.14
N ALA A 84 11.84 10.21 4.17
CA ALA A 84 10.85 11.23 4.51
C ALA A 84 11.52 12.58 4.85
N ASP A 85 12.69 12.56 5.50
CA ASP A 85 13.50 13.75 5.76
C ASP A 85 13.83 14.49 4.46
N HIS A 86 14.29 13.77 3.44
CA HIS A 86 14.61 14.38 2.15
C HIS A 86 13.38 15.03 1.50
N ILE A 87 12.23 14.37 1.53
CA ILE A 87 10.97 14.94 0.99
C ILE A 87 10.58 16.19 1.78
N VAL A 88 10.55 16.10 3.10
CA VAL A 88 10.09 17.17 4.00
C VAL A 88 11.03 18.37 3.94
N ASN A 89 12.36 18.15 3.96
CA ASN A 89 13.33 19.22 4.11
C ASN A 89 13.94 19.75 2.80
N LYS A 90 13.89 18.96 1.69
CA LYS A 90 14.59 19.33 0.44
C LYS A 90 13.67 19.57 -0.75
N TYR A 91 12.45 19.02 -0.76
CA TYR A 91 11.55 19.21 -1.89
C TYR A 91 11.03 20.66 -1.96
N SER A 92 10.82 21.14 -3.20
CA SER A 92 10.18 22.43 -3.44
C SER A 92 8.71 22.41 -2.99
N PHE A 93 8.13 23.58 -2.77
CA PHE A 93 6.70 23.72 -2.47
C PHE A 93 5.82 22.96 -3.47
N LYS A 94 6.07 23.11 -4.76
CA LYS A 94 5.28 22.46 -5.81
C LYS A 94 5.28 20.94 -5.66
N LYS A 95 6.46 20.33 -5.53
CA LYS A 95 6.59 18.87 -5.36
C LYS A 95 5.93 18.39 -4.07
N LEU A 96 6.14 19.10 -2.96
CA LEU A 96 5.54 18.72 -1.67
C LEU A 96 4.01 18.83 -1.71
N HIS A 97 3.47 19.91 -2.27
CA HIS A 97 2.03 20.09 -2.47
C HIS A 97 1.43 18.98 -3.34
N GLU A 98 2.07 18.61 -4.45
CA GLU A 98 1.63 17.52 -5.33
C GLU A 98 1.59 16.17 -4.60
N ILE A 99 2.61 15.84 -3.82
CA ILE A 99 2.64 14.63 -2.99
C ILE A 99 1.47 14.63 -2.01
N LEU A 100 1.29 15.68 -1.23
CA LEU A 100 0.24 15.76 -0.23
C LEU A 100 -1.16 15.70 -0.86
N LYS A 101 -1.37 16.36 -1.98
CA LYS A 101 -2.64 16.38 -2.70
C LYS A 101 -2.97 15.04 -3.33
N ASN A 102 -2.02 14.46 -4.10
CA ASN A 102 -2.28 13.30 -4.94
C ASN A 102 -2.14 11.96 -4.19
N LEU A 103 -1.16 11.85 -3.28
CA LEU A 103 -0.90 10.62 -2.53
C LEU A 103 -1.53 10.61 -1.13
N GLY A 104 -1.91 11.78 -0.61
CA GLY A 104 -2.61 11.90 0.67
C GLY A 104 -4.11 12.17 0.53
N GLU A 105 -4.58 12.56 -0.67
CA GLU A 105 -5.92 13.14 -0.84
C GLU A 105 -6.19 14.22 0.22
N GLU A 106 -5.14 15.02 0.54
CA GLU A 106 -5.17 16.01 1.61
C GLU A 106 -5.78 17.33 1.11
N ARG A 107 -6.93 17.70 1.67
CA ARG A 107 -7.62 18.94 1.27
C ARG A 107 -6.83 20.20 1.60
N SER A 108 -6.10 20.18 2.72
CA SER A 108 -5.27 21.29 3.18
C SER A 108 -3.83 21.23 2.64
N ALA A 109 -3.58 20.46 1.58
CA ALA A 109 -2.23 20.20 1.05
C ALA A 109 -1.40 21.46 0.81
N LYS A 110 -2.01 22.52 0.26
CA LYS A 110 -1.34 23.80 0.00
C LYS A 110 -0.85 24.46 1.30
N ASN A 111 -1.72 24.56 2.29
CA ASN A 111 -1.39 25.20 3.58
C ASN A 111 -0.37 24.38 4.36
N ILE A 112 -0.52 23.05 4.38
CA ILE A 112 0.43 22.15 5.04
C ILE A 112 1.81 22.27 4.38
N ALA A 113 1.89 22.25 3.04
CA ALA A 113 3.17 22.42 2.32
C ALA A 113 3.87 23.74 2.66
N ASN A 114 3.13 24.86 2.72
CA ASN A 114 3.69 26.14 3.12
C ASN A 114 4.25 26.13 4.54
N HIS A 115 3.49 25.58 5.50
CA HIS A 115 3.94 25.52 6.90
C HIS A 115 5.15 24.60 7.07
N ILE A 116 5.19 23.46 6.35
CA ILE A 116 6.38 22.61 6.35
C ILE A 116 7.60 23.36 5.86
N ILE A 117 7.51 24.10 4.74
CA ILE A 117 8.64 24.85 4.18
C ILE A 117 9.12 25.92 5.15
N ASN A 118 8.20 26.66 5.76
CA ASN A 118 8.54 27.75 6.69
C ASN A 118 9.09 27.24 8.04
N SER A 119 8.85 25.98 8.38
CA SER A 119 9.29 25.37 9.64
C SER A 119 10.56 24.52 9.51
N ARG A 120 11.20 24.52 8.33
CA ARG A 120 12.45 23.77 8.11
C ARG A 120 13.60 24.33 8.94
N PRO A 121 14.47 23.46 9.47
CA PRO A 121 14.55 22.02 9.30
C PRO A 121 13.62 21.26 10.27
N ILE A 122 12.90 20.24 9.77
CA ILE A 122 12.02 19.37 10.54
C ILE A 122 12.74 18.04 10.75
N LYS A 123 13.03 17.69 12.00
CA LYS A 123 13.89 16.53 12.33
C LYS A 123 13.12 15.28 12.74
N THR A 124 11.92 15.45 13.34
CA THR A 124 11.19 14.34 13.96
C THR A 124 9.76 14.21 13.46
N THR A 125 9.19 13.02 13.60
CA THR A 125 7.79 12.74 13.33
C THR A 125 6.86 13.59 14.17
N SER A 126 7.19 13.81 15.46
CA SER A 126 6.41 14.65 16.37
C SER A 126 6.35 16.09 15.89
N HIS A 127 7.48 16.67 15.46
CA HIS A 127 7.53 18.04 14.94
C HIS A 127 6.68 18.17 13.65
N LEU A 128 6.82 17.23 12.70
CA LEU A 128 5.99 17.21 11.48
C LEU A 128 4.49 17.09 11.83
N SER A 129 4.14 16.19 12.75
CA SER A 129 2.77 15.99 13.19
C SER A 129 2.16 17.24 13.81
N GLN A 130 2.94 17.96 14.63
CA GLN A 130 2.50 19.20 15.26
C GLN A 130 2.23 20.31 14.23
N ILE A 131 3.10 20.47 13.23
CA ILE A 131 2.90 21.43 12.13
C ILE A 131 1.56 21.14 11.42
N VAL A 132 1.31 19.88 11.08
CA VAL A 132 0.07 19.49 10.39
C VAL A 132 -1.16 19.72 11.27
N THR A 133 -1.05 19.40 12.57
CA THR A 133 -2.14 19.58 13.52
C THR A 133 -2.47 21.07 13.73
N ASN A 134 -1.47 21.93 13.78
CA ASN A 134 -1.67 23.39 13.87
C ASN A 134 -2.40 23.96 12.65
N VAL A 135 -2.13 23.43 11.44
CA VAL A 135 -2.81 23.86 10.21
C VAL A 135 -4.26 23.39 10.13
N LYS A 136 -4.53 22.15 10.57
CA LYS A 136 -5.84 21.51 10.41
C LYS A 136 -6.78 21.69 11.59
N GLY A 137 -6.21 21.99 12.76
CA GLY A 137 -6.92 21.92 14.02
C GLY A 137 -7.20 20.48 14.47
N GLN A 138 -7.53 20.33 15.73
CA GLN A 138 -8.00 19.05 16.29
C GLN A 138 -9.53 18.96 16.12
N ASN A 139 -9.99 18.12 15.22
CA ASN A 139 -11.42 17.79 15.14
C ASN A 139 -11.74 16.63 16.08
N LYS A 140 -12.35 16.92 17.24
CA LYS A 140 -12.73 15.91 18.25
C LYS A 140 -13.66 14.83 17.72
N ASN A 141 -14.41 15.11 16.64
CA ASN A 141 -15.34 14.18 16.02
C ASN A 141 -14.70 13.32 14.93
N SER A 142 -13.42 13.52 14.61
CA SER A 142 -12.72 12.73 13.60
C SER A 142 -12.06 11.51 14.21
N LEU A 143 -12.36 10.33 13.69
CA LEU A 143 -11.67 9.07 14.04
C LEU A 143 -10.22 9.03 13.56
N LEU A 144 -9.83 9.95 12.67
CA LEU A 144 -8.47 10.01 12.10
C LEU A 144 -7.71 11.21 12.65
N HIS A 145 -6.50 10.95 13.08
CA HIS A 145 -5.57 12.02 13.50
C HIS A 145 -5.29 12.98 12.30
N PRO A 146 -5.19 14.30 12.52
CA PRO A 146 -4.95 15.29 11.45
C PRO A 146 -3.77 14.94 10.53
N ALA A 147 -2.67 14.43 11.08
CA ALA A 147 -1.45 14.10 10.35
C ALA A 147 -1.54 12.79 9.52
N THR A 148 -2.58 11.96 9.68
CA THR A 148 -2.65 10.64 9.03
C THR A 148 -2.44 10.71 7.51
N LYS A 149 -3.13 11.61 6.82
CA LYS A 149 -3.03 11.74 5.36
C LYS A 149 -1.68 12.26 4.89
N THR A 150 -1.09 13.18 5.65
CA THR A 150 0.26 13.71 5.36
C THR A 150 1.32 12.63 5.49
N PHE A 151 1.29 11.84 6.58
CA PHE A 151 2.22 10.72 6.78
C PHE A 151 2.03 9.64 5.72
N GLN A 152 0.79 9.30 5.38
CA GLN A 152 0.48 8.38 4.28
C GLN A 152 1.07 8.87 2.96
N ALA A 153 0.89 10.14 2.61
CA ALA A 153 1.39 10.72 1.36
C ALA A 153 2.92 10.63 1.25
N ILE A 154 3.62 10.99 2.32
CA ILE A 154 5.09 10.94 2.37
C ILE A 154 5.57 9.49 2.30
N ARG A 155 4.95 8.56 3.05
CA ARG A 155 5.28 7.14 3.01
C ARG A 155 5.15 6.56 1.61
N ILE A 156 4.03 6.81 0.95
CA ILE A 156 3.77 6.35 -0.43
C ILE A 156 4.84 6.89 -1.37
N ALA A 157 5.21 8.18 -1.25
CA ALA A 157 6.24 8.80 -2.08
C ALA A 157 7.63 8.18 -1.83
N VAL A 158 8.02 7.97 -0.56
CA VAL A 158 9.31 7.35 -0.19
C VAL A 158 9.46 5.95 -0.79
N ASN A 159 8.39 5.15 -0.74
CA ASN A 159 8.44 3.73 -1.10
C ASN A 159 7.94 3.44 -2.52
N ASN A 160 7.46 4.46 -3.23
CA ASN A 160 6.88 4.33 -4.57
C ASN A 160 5.80 3.23 -4.64
N GLU A 161 4.90 3.20 -3.63
CA GLU A 161 3.97 2.09 -3.41
C GLU A 161 2.97 1.95 -4.56
N LEU A 162 2.40 3.05 -5.02
CA LEU A 162 1.35 3.03 -6.03
C LEU A 162 1.86 2.70 -7.43
N ASP A 163 3.02 3.22 -7.83
CA ASP A 163 3.56 2.99 -9.19
C ASP A 163 3.97 1.53 -9.41
N ARG A 164 4.33 0.83 -8.32
CA ARG A 164 4.69 -0.59 -8.36
C ARG A 164 3.49 -1.53 -8.41
N LEU A 165 2.34 -1.10 -7.91
CA LEU A 165 1.17 -1.93 -7.75
C LEU A 165 0.63 -2.55 -9.07
N PRO A 166 0.53 -1.83 -10.20
CA PRO A 166 0.12 -2.42 -11.47
C PRO A 166 1.03 -3.57 -11.93
N THR A 167 2.34 -3.41 -11.78
CA THR A 167 3.33 -4.45 -12.13
C THR A 167 3.12 -5.70 -11.27
N ILE A 168 2.92 -5.53 -9.97
CA ILE A 168 2.68 -6.63 -9.03
C ILE A 168 1.38 -7.37 -9.37
N LEU A 169 0.28 -6.65 -9.63
CA LEU A 169 -1.01 -7.22 -9.98
C LEU A 169 -0.96 -8.00 -11.31
N ASN A 170 -0.24 -7.47 -12.31
CA ASN A 170 -0.01 -8.16 -13.57
C ASN A 170 0.80 -9.44 -13.38
N ALA A 171 1.91 -9.39 -12.64
CA ALA A 171 2.73 -10.56 -12.33
C ALA A 171 1.90 -11.64 -11.60
N ALA A 172 1.13 -11.24 -10.58
CA ALA A 172 0.24 -12.12 -9.85
C ALA A 172 -0.79 -12.81 -10.77
N THR A 173 -1.45 -12.03 -11.63
CA THR A 173 -2.44 -12.58 -12.58
C THR A 173 -1.81 -13.58 -13.56
N LYS A 174 -0.55 -13.34 -13.98
CA LYS A 174 0.18 -14.17 -14.94
C LYS A 174 0.56 -15.54 -14.38
N ILE A 175 0.93 -15.61 -13.09
CA ILE A 175 1.39 -16.86 -12.45
C ILE A 175 0.24 -17.67 -11.82
N LEU A 176 -0.97 -17.12 -11.71
CA LEU A 176 -2.13 -17.91 -11.33
C LEU A 176 -2.48 -18.96 -12.39
N ARG A 177 -2.80 -20.17 -11.96
CA ARG A 177 -3.43 -21.17 -12.85
C ARG A 177 -4.90 -20.83 -13.11
N SER A 178 -5.50 -21.40 -14.14
CA SER A 178 -6.95 -21.32 -14.36
C SER A 178 -7.70 -21.83 -13.12
N GLY A 179 -8.73 -21.09 -12.68
CA GLY A 179 -9.44 -21.33 -11.43
C GLY A 179 -8.77 -20.74 -10.18
N GLY A 180 -7.49 -20.35 -10.24
CA GLY A 180 -6.75 -19.77 -9.12
C GLY A 180 -7.30 -18.39 -8.69
N LYS A 181 -7.10 -18.02 -7.43
CA LYS A 181 -7.67 -16.79 -6.85
C LYS A 181 -6.61 -15.74 -6.57
N LEU A 182 -6.88 -14.51 -7.03
CA LEU A 182 -6.17 -13.31 -6.61
C LEU A 182 -6.96 -12.64 -5.48
N VAL A 183 -6.33 -12.50 -4.32
CA VAL A 183 -6.88 -11.84 -3.14
C VAL A 183 -5.98 -10.67 -2.81
N VAL A 184 -6.55 -9.48 -2.65
CA VAL A 184 -5.78 -8.27 -2.33
C VAL A 184 -6.45 -7.54 -1.17
N ILE A 185 -5.66 -7.23 -0.13
CA ILE A 185 -6.06 -6.39 1.00
C ILE A 185 -5.39 -5.03 0.83
N SER A 186 -6.19 -3.97 0.82
CA SER A 186 -5.75 -2.58 0.77
C SER A 186 -6.18 -1.84 2.03
N TYR A 187 -5.40 -0.85 2.47
CA TYR A 187 -5.67 -0.10 3.70
C TYR A 187 -5.99 1.37 3.48
N HIS A 188 -5.90 1.87 2.26
CA HIS A 188 -6.31 3.24 1.91
C HIS A 188 -6.96 3.33 0.52
N SER A 189 -7.67 4.44 0.31
CA SER A 189 -8.51 4.69 -0.88
C SER A 189 -7.76 4.58 -2.22
N LEU A 190 -6.50 5.00 -2.28
CA LEU A 190 -5.71 4.98 -3.51
C LEU A 190 -5.35 3.56 -3.92
N GLU A 191 -4.87 2.73 -2.98
CA GLU A 191 -4.61 1.30 -3.24
C GLU A 191 -5.90 0.61 -3.70
N ASP A 192 -6.99 0.75 -2.93
CA ASP A 192 -8.26 0.11 -3.25
C ASP A 192 -8.79 0.53 -4.62
N ARG A 193 -8.65 1.81 -4.98
CA ARG A 193 -9.05 2.33 -6.29
C ARG A 193 -8.26 1.68 -7.42
N MET A 194 -6.94 1.52 -7.25
CA MET A 194 -6.09 0.88 -8.24
C MET A 194 -6.44 -0.60 -8.40
N VAL A 195 -6.57 -1.34 -7.31
CA VAL A 195 -6.97 -2.76 -7.32
C VAL A 195 -8.35 -2.93 -7.95
N LYS A 196 -9.32 -2.10 -7.56
CA LYS A 196 -10.68 -2.10 -8.14
C LYS A 196 -10.63 -1.85 -9.66
N ASN A 197 -9.87 -0.87 -10.11
CA ASN A 197 -9.77 -0.54 -11.53
C ASN A 197 -9.06 -1.64 -12.31
N PHE A 198 -8.01 -2.23 -11.75
CA PHE A 198 -7.31 -3.38 -12.32
C PHE A 198 -8.26 -4.58 -12.49
N ILE A 199 -8.95 -4.99 -11.43
CA ILE A 199 -9.92 -6.09 -11.50
C ILE A 199 -11.04 -5.79 -12.51
N ARG A 200 -11.55 -4.54 -12.53
CA ARG A 200 -12.57 -4.14 -13.51
C ARG A 200 -12.05 -4.28 -14.94
N TYR A 201 -10.84 -3.80 -15.22
CA TYR A 201 -10.20 -3.92 -16.53
C TYR A 201 -10.05 -5.39 -16.94
N GLU A 202 -9.46 -6.21 -16.07
CA GLU A 202 -9.18 -7.61 -16.33
C GLU A 202 -10.43 -8.51 -16.40
N THR A 203 -11.56 -8.06 -15.90
CA THR A 203 -12.84 -8.80 -15.97
C THR A 203 -13.79 -8.28 -17.04
N SER A 204 -13.42 -7.22 -17.76
CA SER A 204 -14.25 -6.65 -18.82
C SER A 204 -14.05 -7.43 -20.11
N THR A 205 -15.11 -7.66 -20.87
CA THR A 205 -15.05 -8.26 -22.22
C THR A 205 -14.71 -7.23 -23.28
N CYS A 206 -14.96 -5.95 -22.99
CA CYS A 206 -14.65 -4.82 -23.86
C CYS A 206 -14.17 -3.63 -23.03
N ILE A 207 -13.15 -2.94 -23.53
CA ILE A 207 -12.55 -1.73 -22.93
C ILE A 207 -12.63 -0.51 -23.89
N CYS A 208 -13.40 -0.61 -24.98
CA CYS A 208 -13.65 0.51 -25.88
C CYS A 208 -14.40 1.64 -25.17
N GLU A 209 -14.26 2.85 -25.69
CA GLU A 209 -15.12 3.95 -25.28
C GLU A 209 -16.57 3.66 -25.62
N SER A 210 -17.49 4.07 -24.72
CA SER A 210 -18.94 3.76 -24.81
C SER A 210 -19.65 4.30 -26.05
N LYS A 211 -18.96 5.10 -26.88
CA LYS A 211 -19.51 5.72 -28.08
C LYS A 211 -19.31 4.90 -29.37
N LEU A 212 -18.56 3.78 -29.30
CA LEU A 212 -18.32 2.95 -30.47
C LEU A 212 -19.47 1.97 -30.69
N SER A 213 -19.97 1.90 -31.92
CA SER A 213 -21.05 0.98 -32.32
C SER A 213 -20.61 -0.49 -32.38
N ALA A 214 -19.33 -0.74 -32.53
CA ALA A 214 -18.73 -2.08 -32.57
C ALA A 214 -17.45 -2.14 -31.75
N CYS A 215 -17.17 -3.30 -31.17
CA CYS A 215 -15.94 -3.51 -30.38
C CYS A 215 -14.72 -3.66 -31.30
N ILE A 216 -13.69 -2.84 -31.07
CA ILE A 216 -12.43 -2.85 -31.81
C ILE A 216 -11.20 -3.13 -30.91
N CYS A 217 -11.40 -3.27 -29.58
CA CYS A 217 -10.26 -3.32 -28.65
C CYS A 217 -9.55 -4.69 -28.58
N GLN A 218 -10.14 -5.75 -29.11
CA GLN A 218 -9.62 -7.14 -29.03
C GLN A 218 -9.25 -7.57 -27.60
N HIS A 219 -9.80 -6.91 -26.59
CA HIS A 219 -9.49 -7.21 -25.19
C HIS A 219 -10.10 -8.55 -24.78
N THR A 220 -9.29 -9.41 -24.17
CA THR A 220 -9.71 -10.67 -23.61
C THR A 220 -9.59 -10.64 -22.08
N PRO A 221 -10.67 -10.93 -21.34
CA PRO A 221 -10.61 -10.96 -19.89
C PRO A 221 -9.65 -12.05 -19.41
N ARG A 222 -8.79 -11.73 -18.45
CA ARG A 222 -7.90 -12.70 -17.80
C ARG A 222 -8.42 -13.15 -16.43
N LEU A 223 -9.35 -12.37 -15.87
CA LEU A 223 -9.96 -12.65 -14.57
C LEU A 223 -11.48 -12.65 -14.70
N LYS A 224 -12.15 -13.33 -13.78
CA LYS A 224 -13.60 -13.22 -13.57
C LYS A 224 -13.89 -12.78 -12.13
N LYS A 225 -15.00 -12.07 -11.95
CA LYS A 225 -15.49 -11.67 -10.63
C LYS A 225 -15.92 -12.91 -9.86
N THR A 226 -15.61 -12.94 -8.55
CA THR A 226 -16.06 -14.00 -7.66
C THR A 226 -16.41 -13.41 -6.29
N GLY A 227 -17.46 -13.94 -5.67
CA GLY A 227 -17.94 -13.46 -4.39
C GLY A 227 -18.51 -12.05 -4.42
N LYS A 228 -18.40 -11.35 -3.29
CA LYS A 228 -18.86 -9.97 -3.13
C LYS A 228 -17.91 -8.98 -3.84
N LYS A 229 -18.43 -7.78 -4.17
CA LYS A 229 -17.64 -6.70 -4.78
C LYS A 229 -16.40 -6.33 -3.94
N PHE A 230 -16.50 -6.41 -2.63
CA PHE A 230 -15.44 -6.26 -1.65
C PHE A 230 -15.91 -6.79 -0.29
N TYR A 231 -14.94 -7.03 0.61
CA TYR A 231 -15.19 -7.41 2.00
C TYR A 231 -14.54 -6.37 2.92
N LYS A 232 -15.19 -6.08 4.04
CA LYS A 232 -14.67 -5.25 5.13
C LYS A 232 -14.53 -6.09 6.39
N PRO A 233 -13.65 -5.71 7.30
CA PRO A 233 -13.55 -6.39 8.60
C PRO A 233 -14.86 -6.26 9.37
N THR A 234 -15.14 -7.28 10.17
CA THR A 234 -16.27 -7.27 11.10
C THR A 234 -15.96 -6.40 12.31
N ASN A 235 -16.98 -5.98 13.07
CA ASN A 235 -16.76 -5.26 14.34
C ASN A 235 -15.94 -6.11 15.32
N TYR A 236 -16.14 -7.42 15.33
CA TYR A 236 -15.36 -8.35 16.16
C TYR A 236 -13.86 -8.29 15.79
N GLU A 237 -13.53 -8.30 14.51
CA GLU A 237 -12.14 -8.18 14.04
C GLU A 237 -11.55 -6.80 14.38
N ILE A 238 -12.30 -5.72 14.17
CA ILE A 238 -11.85 -4.36 14.48
C ILE A 238 -11.53 -4.21 15.97
N ASN A 239 -12.37 -4.78 16.83
CA ASN A 239 -12.16 -4.73 18.30
C ASN A 239 -10.89 -5.48 18.73
N ARG A 240 -10.54 -6.59 18.06
CA ARG A 240 -9.31 -7.35 18.33
C ARG A 240 -8.09 -6.76 17.65
N ASN A 241 -8.27 -6.16 16.49
CA ASN A 241 -7.22 -5.54 15.69
C ASN A 241 -7.70 -4.23 15.08
N PHE A 242 -7.62 -3.15 15.84
CA PHE A 242 -8.07 -1.82 15.41
C PHE A 242 -7.41 -1.36 14.10
N ARG A 243 -6.23 -1.89 13.76
CA ARG A 243 -5.54 -1.56 12.49
C ARG A 243 -6.28 -2.09 11.27
N SER A 244 -7.10 -3.12 11.40
CA SER A 244 -7.91 -3.68 10.31
C SER A 244 -9.06 -2.77 9.87
N ARG A 245 -9.47 -1.78 10.66
CA ARG A 245 -10.66 -0.94 10.45
C ARG A 245 -10.79 -0.34 9.04
N SER A 246 -9.67 -0.07 8.38
CA SER A 246 -9.62 0.51 7.03
C SER A 246 -9.40 -0.51 5.93
N ALA A 247 -9.26 -1.79 6.28
CA ALA A 247 -8.98 -2.85 5.32
C ALA A 247 -10.17 -3.04 4.36
N ILE A 248 -9.84 -3.19 3.09
CA ILE A 248 -10.77 -3.60 2.03
C ILE A 248 -10.14 -4.78 1.30
N LEU A 249 -10.83 -5.92 1.34
CA LEU A 249 -10.39 -7.12 0.63
C LEU A 249 -11.18 -7.27 -0.66
N ARG A 250 -10.46 -7.50 -1.76
CA ARG A 250 -11.02 -7.81 -3.07
C ARG A 250 -10.54 -9.14 -3.57
N VAL A 251 -11.44 -9.86 -4.26
CA VAL A 251 -11.15 -11.19 -4.82
C VAL A 251 -11.51 -11.22 -6.30
N ALA A 252 -10.65 -11.85 -7.09
CA ALA A 252 -10.94 -12.22 -8.47
C ALA A 252 -10.40 -13.61 -8.76
N GLN A 253 -10.95 -14.29 -9.75
CA GLN A 253 -10.53 -15.65 -10.13
C GLN A 253 -9.93 -15.62 -11.53
N LYS A 254 -8.83 -16.32 -11.73
CA LYS A 254 -8.19 -16.52 -13.03
C LYS A 254 -9.11 -17.37 -13.95
N ILE A 255 -9.30 -16.90 -15.18
CA ILE A 255 -9.96 -17.66 -16.25
C ILE A 255 -9.02 -18.69 -16.82
#